data_3f8b18fa18239bc9568499491a44c1b9
#
_entry.id   3f8b18fa18239bc9568499491a44c1b9
#
_cell.length_a   1.000
_cell.length_b   1.000
_cell.length_c   1.000
_cell.angle_alpha   90.00
_cell.angle_beta   90.00
_cell.angle_gamma   90.00
#
_symmetry.space_group_name_H-M   'P 1'
#
loop_
_entity.id
_entity.type
_entity.pdbx_description
1 polymer ?
#
loop_
_entity_poly.entity_id
_entity_poly.type
_entity_poly.pdbx_seq_one_letter_code
_entity_poly.pdbx_strand_id
1 'polypeptide(L)'
;MLKDLNITKSTIFYILAPSNKFTGGPTLLHQLGFSLKKNFNYTVRMFYYGVSIDNPIHQNYKKYNLPVAIKIEDNPNNILISGEISQHLNLCINLKNIQKIMWWLSVDFFYISQKKLLIKKNLARRFLNYLNKRIIKKISEKIYLKIERLFEIKDLSKMLDSFNFKCHLCQSYYAYEHLKKNKIKNVYMLSDYLDDSFFSNKKYLGLKRKNIILYNPKKGVEITKLIINKLSNYEFKKIENFTPEEIIHLMKTSKIYIDFGEHPGKDRIPREAAYLGACIITGKKGSASNNIDISIPSIYKFDDYRINFHRLESLIDSIFKNFSYHTKNFSGYRNKIRNE
;
A
#
# COMPACT_ATOMS: atom_id res chain seq x y z
N MET A 1 0.60 0.69 -25.00
CA MET A 1 1.63 1.72 -25.13
C MET A 1 1.04 3.04 -24.67
N LEU A 2 1.69 3.78 -23.82
CA LEU A 2 1.23 5.09 -23.30
C LEU A 2 1.33 6.15 -24.42
N LYS A 3 0.34 6.16 -25.33
CA LYS A 3 0.34 6.99 -26.54
C LYS A 3 0.35 8.51 -26.26
N ASP A 4 0.02 8.91 -25.04
CA ASP A 4 -0.16 10.32 -24.68
C ASP A 4 1.06 10.94 -23.97
N LEU A 5 2.15 10.18 -23.79
CA LEU A 5 3.39 10.67 -23.20
C LEU A 5 4.46 10.90 -24.26
N ASN A 6 5.02 12.10 -24.25
CA ASN A 6 6.19 12.42 -25.06
C ASN A 6 7.46 12.16 -24.22
N ILE A 7 8.17 11.07 -24.54
CA ILE A 7 9.39 10.67 -23.86
C ILE A 7 10.54 10.71 -24.87
N THR A 8 11.56 11.49 -24.56
CA THR A 8 12.79 11.65 -25.33
C THR A 8 14.00 11.27 -24.49
N LYS A 9 15.20 11.23 -25.09
CA LYS A 9 16.46 11.01 -24.36
C LYS A 9 16.75 12.09 -23.33
N SER A 10 16.24 13.32 -23.53
CA SER A 10 16.42 14.46 -22.62
C SER A 10 15.34 14.53 -21.53
N THR A 11 14.33 13.68 -21.53
CA THR A 11 13.25 13.68 -20.55
C THR A 11 13.79 13.42 -19.15
N ILE A 12 13.45 14.30 -18.20
CA ILE A 12 13.72 14.12 -16.77
C ILE A 12 12.45 13.61 -16.08
N PHE A 13 12.57 12.49 -15.39
CA PHE A 13 11.52 11.96 -14.52
C PHE A 13 11.68 12.50 -13.11
N TYR A 14 10.77 13.35 -12.68
CA TYR A 14 10.65 13.79 -11.28
C TYR A 14 9.69 12.86 -10.54
N ILE A 15 10.11 12.38 -9.37
CA ILE A 15 9.28 11.51 -8.52
C ILE A 15 9.11 12.16 -7.16
N LEU A 16 7.84 12.39 -6.75
CA LEU A 16 7.52 13.00 -5.46
C LEU A 16 7.63 11.98 -4.33
N ALA A 17 8.33 12.33 -3.26
CA ALA A 17 8.39 11.52 -2.05
C ALA A 17 8.42 12.39 -0.78
N PRO A 18 7.87 11.93 0.36
CA PRO A 18 8.03 12.64 1.63
C PRO A 18 9.47 12.51 2.13
N SER A 19 10.00 13.62 2.69
CA SER A 19 11.34 13.62 3.28
C SER A 19 11.43 12.71 4.51
N ASN A 20 12.52 11.96 4.60
CA ASN A 20 12.92 11.14 5.74
C ASN A 20 11.82 10.22 6.33
N LYS A 21 10.96 9.64 5.48
CA LYS A 21 9.90 8.70 5.88
C LYS A 21 10.08 7.35 5.24
N PHE A 22 10.05 6.30 6.06
CA PHE A 22 10.11 4.90 5.62
C PHE A 22 8.75 4.23 5.81
N THR A 23 8.00 4.09 4.71
CA THR A 23 6.71 3.39 4.64
C THR A 23 6.52 2.77 3.25
N GLY A 24 5.47 1.97 3.05
CA GLY A 24 5.22 1.26 1.80
C GLY A 24 5.21 2.17 0.56
N GLY A 25 4.38 3.22 0.55
CA GLY A 25 4.28 4.12 -0.61
C GLY A 25 5.61 4.77 -1.02
N PRO A 26 6.32 5.47 -0.13
CA PRO A 26 7.65 5.99 -0.42
C PRO A 26 8.63 4.93 -0.92
N THR A 27 8.61 3.71 -0.36
CA THR A 27 9.47 2.63 -0.84
C THR A 27 9.22 2.32 -2.32
N LEU A 28 7.95 2.23 -2.72
CA LEU A 28 7.59 1.94 -4.11
C LEU A 28 8.03 3.06 -5.07
N LEU A 29 7.88 4.33 -4.65
CA LEU A 29 8.32 5.47 -5.44
C LEU A 29 9.85 5.46 -5.67
N HIS A 30 10.64 5.07 -4.66
CA HIS A 30 12.09 4.91 -4.80
C HIS A 30 12.46 3.70 -5.69
N GLN A 31 11.75 2.58 -5.53
CA GLN A 31 11.93 1.40 -6.39
C GLN A 31 11.64 1.73 -7.85
N LEU A 32 10.56 2.47 -8.14
CA LEU A 32 10.24 2.93 -9.49
C LEU A 32 11.36 3.81 -10.05
N GLY A 33 11.83 4.79 -9.28
CA GLY A 33 12.94 5.66 -9.69
C GLY A 33 14.22 4.87 -9.99
N PHE A 34 14.54 3.91 -9.15
CA PHE A 34 15.68 3.02 -9.36
C PHE A 34 15.54 2.18 -10.64
N SER A 35 14.36 1.60 -10.88
CA SER A 35 14.08 0.82 -12.07
C SER A 35 14.18 1.66 -13.34
N LEU A 36 13.60 2.86 -13.36
CA LEU A 36 13.68 3.80 -14.48
C LEU A 36 15.14 4.18 -14.79
N LYS A 37 15.94 4.44 -13.76
CA LYS A 37 17.36 4.78 -13.91
C LYS A 37 18.20 3.59 -14.37
N LYS A 38 18.05 2.42 -13.70
CA LYS A 38 18.93 1.28 -13.90
C LYS A 38 18.57 0.46 -15.15
N ASN A 39 17.28 0.20 -15.35
CA ASN A 39 16.83 -0.73 -16.40
C ASN A 39 16.53 -0.01 -17.73
N PHE A 40 16.19 1.27 -17.69
CA PHE A 40 15.79 2.05 -18.87
C PHE A 40 16.72 3.22 -19.17
N ASN A 41 17.73 3.46 -18.32
CA ASN A 41 18.72 4.52 -18.48
C ASN A 41 18.10 5.94 -18.61
N TYR A 42 16.96 6.18 -17.93
CA TYR A 42 16.35 7.50 -17.90
C TYR A 42 16.99 8.39 -16.84
N THR A 43 16.96 9.70 -17.09
CA THR A 43 17.33 10.70 -16.07
C THR A 43 16.21 10.80 -15.04
N VAL A 44 16.49 10.40 -13.80
CA VAL A 44 15.53 10.40 -12.68
C VAL A 44 16.01 11.31 -11.58
N ARG A 45 15.11 12.12 -11.02
CA ARG A 45 15.36 12.96 -9.84
C ARG A 45 14.23 12.81 -8.82
N MET A 46 14.58 12.58 -7.56
CA MET A 46 13.63 12.55 -6.47
C MET A 46 13.37 13.98 -5.98
N PHE A 47 12.12 14.40 -5.89
CA PHE A 47 11.74 15.64 -5.26
C PHE A 47 11.09 15.37 -3.91
N TYR A 48 11.77 15.80 -2.86
CA TYR A 48 11.29 15.57 -1.50
C TYR A 48 10.53 16.78 -0.97
N TYR A 49 9.42 16.52 -0.27
CA TYR A 49 8.63 17.53 0.41
C TYR A 49 8.49 17.19 1.90
N GLY A 50 8.28 18.21 2.74
CA GLY A 50 8.10 18.07 4.19
C GLY A 50 9.16 18.81 5.00
N VAL A 51 9.41 18.37 6.24
CA VAL A 51 10.10 19.17 7.26
C VAL A 51 11.64 19.01 7.23
N SER A 52 12.18 17.93 6.70
CA SER A 52 13.63 17.63 6.74
C SER A 52 14.27 17.83 5.37
N ILE A 53 14.45 19.11 4.97
CA ILE A 53 14.99 19.44 3.64
C ILE A 53 16.50 19.18 3.58
N ASP A 54 17.23 19.39 4.68
CA ASP A 54 18.70 19.26 4.72
C ASP A 54 19.18 17.79 4.61
N ASN A 55 18.39 16.84 5.06
CA ASN A 55 18.67 15.41 4.89
C ASN A 55 17.39 14.65 4.51
N PRO A 56 16.90 14.82 3.27
CA PRO A 56 15.58 14.32 2.87
C PRO A 56 15.53 12.81 2.67
N ILE A 57 16.67 12.15 2.46
CA ILE A 57 16.74 10.73 2.10
C ILE A 57 16.80 9.88 3.38
N HIS A 58 15.75 9.08 3.61
CA HIS A 58 15.79 8.07 4.68
C HIS A 58 16.90 7.05 4.40
N GLN A 59 17.60 6.59 5.47
CA GLN A 59 18.75 5.67 5.37
C GLN A 59 18.49 4.43 4.50
N ASN A 60 17.29 3.85 4.57
CA ASN A 60 16.90 2.65 3.82
C ASN A 60 16.78 2.90 2.30
N TYR A 61 16.75 4.16 1.85
CA TYR A 61 16.67 4.52 0.43
C TYR A 61 18.01 4.94 -0.17
N LYS A 62 19.04 5.16 0.66
CA LYS A 62 20.39 5.51 0.18
C LYS A 62 20.96 4.47 -0.80
N LYS A 63 20.57 3.20 -0.63
CA LYS A 63 20.96 2.10 -1.53
C LYS A 63 20.53 2.30 -2.99
N TYR A 64 19.48 3.08 -3.27
CA TYR A 64 19.02 3.34 -4.63
C TYR A 64 19.84 4.41 -5.36
N ASN A 65 20.63 5.21 -4.65
CA ASN A 65 21.51 6.26 -5.19
C ASN A 65 20.82 7.14 -6.26
N LEU A 66 19.63 7.67 -5.89
CA LEU A 66 18.83 8.52 -6.76
C LEU A 66 19.17 10.00 -6.53
N PRO A 67 19.46 10.78 -7.58
CA PRO A 67 19.69 12.23 -7.48
C PRO A 67 18.47 12.95 -6.89
N VAL A 68 18.74 14.00 -6.09
CA VAL A 68 17.72 14.87 -5.49
C VAL A 68 17.51 16.09 -6.37
N ALA A 69 16.27 16.48 -6.60
CA ALA A 69 15.91 17.74 -7.25
C ALA A 69 15.64 18.81 -6.18
N ILE A 70 16.24 20.00 -6.34
CA ILE A 70 15.94 21.18 -5.53
C ILE A 70 14.62 21.81 -5.97
N LYS A 71 14.33 21.78 -7.28
CA LYS A 71 13.10 22.27 -7.90
C LYS A 71 12.64 21.33 -9.01
N ILE A 72 11.36 21.36 -9.31
CA ILE A 72 10.77 20.69 -10.48
C ILE A 72 10.75 21.71 -11.61
N GLU A 73 11.37 21.37 -12.73
CA GLU A 73 11.32 22.18 -13.94
C GLU A 73 10.00 21.91 -14.67
N ASP A 74 9.13 22.91 -14.72
CA ASP A 74 7.81 22.83 -15.37
C ASP A 74 7.94 22.89 -16.91
N ASN A 75 8.56 21.87 -17.48
CA ASN A 75 8.88 21.74 -18.90
C ASN A 75 8.02 20.62 -19.53
N PRO A 76 7.40 20.84 -20.70
CA PRO A 76 6.55 19.85 -21.36
C PRO A 76 7.28 18.55 -21.77
N ASN A 77 8.62 18.58 -21.87
CA ASN A 77 9.42 17.38 -22.14
C ASN A 77 9.71 16.55 -20.89
N ASN A 78 9.43 17.08 -19.69
CA ASN A 78 9.65 16.39 -18.43
C ASN A 78 8.40 15.66 -17.97
N ILE A 79 8.60 14.68 -17.08
CA ILE A 79 7.52 13.87 -16.50
C ILE A 79 7.57 13.97 -14.99
N LEU A 80 6.42 14.23 -14.37
CA LEU A 80 6.23 14.20 -12.93
C LEU A 80 5.40 12.97 -12.54
N ILE A 81 5.97 12.09 -11.73
CA ILE A 81 5.27 10.97 -11.14
C ILE A 81 4.89 11.33 -9.69
N SER A 82 3.61 11.32 -9.41
CA SER A 82 3.04 11.59 -8.09
C SER A 82 2.27 10.39 -7.56
N GLY A 83 2.19 10.22 -6.24
CA GLY A 83 1.18 9.38 -5.61
C GLY A 83 -0.17 10.10 -5.53
N GLU A 84 -1.17 9.39 -5.04
CA GLU A 84 -2.57 9.84 -4.96
C GLU A 84 -2.88 10.78 -3.80
N ILE A 85 -1.97 11.00 -2.87
CA ILE A 85 -2.25 11.76 -1.65
C ILE A 85 -2.36 13.26 -1.89
N SER A 86 -3.14 13.95 -1.05
CA SER A 86 -3.44 15.39 -1.20
C SER A 86 -2.20 16.29 -1.22
N GLN A 87 -1.13 15.91 -0.52
CA GLN A 87 0.14 16.65 -0.55
C GLN A 87 0.76 16.65 -1.96
N HIS A 88 0.73 15.51 -2.65
CA HIS A 88 1.21 15.41 -4.03
C HIS A 88 0.33 16.23 -4.98
N LEU A 89 -1.00 16.16 -4.82
CA LEU A 89 -1.94 16.95 -5.64
C LEU A 89 -1.70 18.46 -5.49
N ASN A 90 -1.46 18.93 -4.26
CA ASN A 90 -1.14 20.35 -4.02
C ASN A 90 0.13 20.81 -4.73
N LEU A 91 1.14 19.94 -4.86
CA LEU A 91 2.35 20.24 -5.63
C LEU A 91 2.09 20.25 -7.14
N CYS A 92 1.21 19.35 -7.61
CA CYS A 92 0.87 19.24 -9.01
C CYS A 92 0.06 20.42 -9.56
N ILE A 93 -0.73 21.11 -8.71
CA ILE A 93 -1.69 22.13 -9.17
C ILE A 93 -1.01 23.36 -9.82
N ASN A 94 0.18 23.70 -9.36
CA ASN A 94 0.92 24.87 -9.84
C ASN A 94 1.82 24.58 -11.06
N LEU A 95 1.97 23.30 -11.41
CA LEU A 95 2.76 22.88 -12.58
C LEU A 95 1.82 22.76 -13.78
N LYS A 96 2.05 23.54 -14.84
CA LYS A 96 1.12 23.67 -15.97
C LYS A 96 1.58 22.90 -17.22
N ASN A 97 2.90 22.86 -17.43
CA ASN A 97 3.51 22.38 -18.68
C ASN A 97 3.97 20.91 -18.56
N ILE A 98 4.56 20.52 -17.43
CA ILE A 98 5.10 19.18 -17.21
C ILE A 98 4.03 18.09 -17.37
N GLN A 99 4.39 17.00 -18.01
CA GLN A 99 3.51 15.83 -18.15
C GLN A 99 3.35 15.13 -16.79
N LYS A 100 2.13 15.01 -16.30
CA LYS A 100 1.85 14.47 -14.97
C LYS A 100 1.29 13.05 -15.06
N ILE A 101 1.81 12.16 -14.23
CA ILE A 101 1.35 10.78 -14.04
C ILE A 101 1.00 10.61 -12.57
N MET A 102 -0.18 10.04 -12.28
CA MET A 102 -0.53 9.65 -10.93
C MET A 102 -0.38 8.13 -10.77
N TRP A 103 0.41 7.69 -9.77
CA TRP A 103 0.49 6.28 -9.41
C TRP A 103 -0.32 6.01 -8.14
N TRP A 104 -1.39 5.25 -8.30
CA TRP A 104 -2.31 4.87 -7.24
C TRP A 104 -1.75 3.72 -6.42
N LEU A 105 -1.20 4.04 -5.26
CA LEU A 105 -0.62 3.10 -4.31
C LEU A 105 -1.65 2.66 -3.26
N SER A 106 -2.67 3.51 -2.99
CA SER A 106 -3.70 3.25 -2.00
C SER A 106 -4.97 4.06 -2.28
N VAL A 107 -6.05 3.40 -2.65
CA VAL A 107 -7.35 4.06 -2.85
C VAL A 107 -7.82 4.76 -1.58
N ASP A 108 -7.74 4.09 -0.44
CA ASP A 108 -8.26 4.63 0.83
C ASP A 108 -7.45 5.84 1.29
N PHE A 109 -6.12 5.83 1.11
CA PHE A 109 -5.28 6.98 1.49
C PHE A 109 -5.55 8.22 0.62
N PHE A 110 -5.96 8.05 -0.62
CA PHE A 110 -6.46 9.17 -1.42
C PHE A 110 -7.61 9.86 -0.67
N TYR A 111 -8.67 9.14 -0.35
CA TYR A 111 -9.85 9.71 0.32
C TYR A 111 -9.52 10.26 1.71
N ILE A 112 -8.75 9.52 2.52
CA ILE A 112 -8.32 9.94 3.86
C ILE A 112 -7.51 11.24 3.79
N SER A 113 -6.61 11.37 2.83
CA SER A 113 -5.76 12.55 2.70
C SER A 113 -6.55 13.78 2.23
N GLN A 114 -7.50 13.61 1.31
CA GLN A 114 -8.41 14.67 0.89
C GLN A 114 -9.31 15.16 2.03
N LYS A 115 -9.88 14.23 2.81
CA LYS A 115 -10.64 14.56 4.02
C LYS A 115 -9.82 15.42 5.00
N LYS A 116 -8.59 15.00 5.29
CA LYS A 116 -7.69 15.74 6.20
C LYS A 116 -7.38 17.14 5.68
N LEU A 117 -7.20 17.32 4.38
CA LEU A 117 -6.94 18.61 3.77
C LEU A 117 -8.16 19.54 3.90
N LEU A 118 -9.36 19.04 3.59
CA LEU A 118 -10.61 19.79 3.72
C LEU A 118 -10.88 20.22 5.17
N ILE A 119 -10.60 19.34 6.13
CA ILE A 119 -10.71 19.67 7.56
C ILE A 119 -9.74 20.78 7.96
N LYS A 120 -8.51 20.79 7.43
CA LYS A 120 -7.52 21.84 7.72
C LYS A 120 -7.88 23.19 7.12
N LYS A 121 -8.47 23.23 5.91
CA LYS A 121 -8.85 24.48 5.21
C LYS A 121 -10.06 25.18 5.84
N ASN A 122 -10.86 24.48 6.64
CA ASN A 122 -12.12 25.03 7.18
C ASN A 122 -11.88 25.58 8.60
N LEU A 123 -11.67 26.91 8.73
CA LEU A 123 -11.44 27.61 10.01
C LEU A 123 -12.55 27.39 11.03
N ALA A 124 -13.82 27.31 10.61
CA ALA A 124 -14.95 26.98 11.48
C ALA A 124 -14.78 25.59 12.14
N ARG A 125 -14.09 24.65 11.47
CA ARG A 125 -13.77 23.34 12.00
C ARG A 125 -12.58 23.33 12.95
N ARG A 126 -11.63 24.24 12.82
CA ARG A 126 -10.57 24.43 13.84
C ARG A 126 -11.20 24.80 15.19
N PHE A 127 -12.22 25.65 15.16
CA PHE A 127 -12.99 26.03 16.34
C PHE A 127 -13.83 24.87 16.90
N LEU A 128 -14.51 24.11 16.04
CA LEU A 128 -15.21 22.89 16.45
C LEU A 128 -14.27 21.81 17.00
N ASN A 129 -13.09 21.62 16.43
CA ASN A 129 -12.10 20.68 16.97
C ASN A 129 -11.50 21.13 18.32
N TYR A 130 -11.40 22.42 18.56
CA TYR A 130 -11.00 22.96 19.86
C TYR A 130 -12.09 22.72 20.92
N LEU A 131 -13.35 22.97 20.59
CA LEU A 131 -14.50 22.62 21.42
C LEU A 131 -14.67 21.11 21.61
N ASN A 132 -14.33 20.33 20.58
CA ASN A 132 -14.53 18.90 20.52
C ASN A 132 -13.59 18.07 21.41
N LYS A 133 -12.40 18.52 21.76
CA LYS A 133 -11.57 17.81 22.75
C LYS A 133 -12.26 17.63 24.10
N ARG A 134 -13.28 18.46 24.41
CA ARG A 134 -14.07 18.38 25.66
C ARG A 134 -15.52 17.89 25.50
N ILE A 135 -16.11 17.99 24.31
CA ILE A 135 -17.55 17.79 24.10
C ILE A 135 -17.90 16.60 23.18
N ILE A 136 -17.00 16.13 22.29
CA ILE A 136 -17.31 15.08 21.27
C ILE A 136 -17.49 13.67 21.86
N LYS A 137 -17.21 13.41 23.09
CA LYS A 137 -17.66 12.14 23.69
C LYS A 137 -19.19 11.96 23.69
N LYS A 138 -19.96 13.01 23.29
CA LYS A 138 -21.44 13.02 23.29
C LYS A 138 -22.14 13.41 21.97
N ILE A 139 -21.43 13.71 20.89
CA ILE A 139 -22.09 13.96 19.60
C ILE A 139 -22.38 12.60 18.95
N SER A 140 -23.68 12.33 18.73
CA SER A 140 -24.12 11.03 18.21
C SER A 140 -23.44 10.71 16.87
N GLU A 141 -23.12 9.43 16.64
CA GLU A 141 -22.61 8.87 15.37
C GLU A 141 -23.37 9.41 14.13
N LYS A 142 -24.66 9.69 14.26
CA LYS A 142 -25.51 10.28 13.21
C LYS A 142 -25.04 11.65 12.74
N ILE A 143 -24.55 12.52 13.64
CA ILE A 143 -24.07 13.86 13.28
C ILE A 143 -22.68 13.73 12.64
N TYR A 144 -21.85 12.83 13.13
CA TYR A 144 -20.55 12.53 12.53
C TYR A 144 -20.71 12.02 11.08
N LEU A 145 -21.59 11.04 10.85
CA LEU A 145 -21.91 10.49 9.53
C LEU A 145 -22.54 11.53 8.59
N LYS A 146 -23.37 12.45 9.10
CA LYS A 146 -23.95 13.54 8.33
C LYS A 146 -22.89 14.56 7.89
N ILE A 147 -21.94 14.84 8.75
CA ILE A 147 -20.75 15.66 8.44
C ILE A 147 -19.83 14.94 7.46
N GLU A 148 -19.67 13.64 7.56
CA GLU A 148 -18.87 12.83 6.61
C GLU A 148 -19.43 12.89 5.19
N ARG A 149 -20.76 12.78 5.01
CA ARG A 149 -21.44 12.87 3.71
C ARG A 149 -21.28 14.22 3.02
N LEU A 150 -21.10 15.32 3.76
CA LEU A 150 -20.87 16.65 3.19
C LEU A 150 -19.49 16.80 2.53
N PHE A 151 -18.57 15.82 2.73
CA PHE A 151 -17.21 15.83 2.20
C PHE A 151 -16.91 14.64 1.28
N GLU A 152 -17.93 13.93 0.84
CA GLU A 152 -17.79 12.92 -0.19
C GLU A 152 -17.35 13.61 -1.50
N ILE A 153 -16.34 13.02 -2.15
CA ILE A 153 -15.99 13.40 -3.52
C ILE A 153 -17.10 12.87 -4.40
N LYS A 154 -18.01 13.77 -4.79
CA LYS A 154 -19.21 13.41 -5.58
C LYS A 154 -18.86 12.95 -6.99
N ASP A 155 -17.77 13.48 -7.55
CA ASP A 155 -17.31 13.17 -8.90
C ASP A 155 -15.77 13.15 -8.90
N LEU A 156 -15.21 11.94 -8.87
CA LEU A 156 -13.78 11.74 -8.89
C LEU A 156 -13.17 12.16 -10.23
N SER A 157 -13.84 11.90 -11.35
CA SER A 157 -13.36 12.28 -12.68
C SER A 157 -13.17 13.79 -12.77
N LYS A 158 -14.24 14.55 -12.47
CA LYS A 158 -14.20 16.00 -12.50
C LYS A 158 -13.13 16.59 -11.57
N MET A 159 -12.93 16.00 -10.42
CA MET A 159 -11.87 16.42 -9.50
C MET A 159 -10.49 16.20 -10.12
N LEU A 160 -10.23 15.02 -10.69
CA LEU A 160 -8.93 14.67 -11.25
C LEU A 160 -8.61 15.42 -12.54
N ASP A 161 -9.62 15.76 -13.35
CA ASP A 161 -9.48 16.54 -14.59
C ASP A 161 -8.80 17.91 -14.30
N SER A 162 -9.07 18.52 -13.14
CA SER A 162 -8.46 19.79 -12.75
C SER A 162 -6.93 19.75 -12.61
N PHE A 163 -6.34 18.58 -12.46
CA PHE A 163 -4.88 18.39 -12.33
C PHE A 163 -4.19 18.07 -13.65
N ASN A 164 -4.94 17.78 -14.71
CA ASN A 164 -4.44 17.44 -16.05
C ASN A 164 -3.42 16.29 -16.04
N PHE A 165 -3.75 15.15 -15.39
CA PHE A 165 -2.94 13.95 -15.47
C PHE A 165 -3.07 13.30 -16.86
N LYS A 166 -1.94 12.99 -17.50
CA LYS A 166 -1.89 12.28 -18.78
C LYS A 166 -2.36 10.83 -18.64
N CYS A 167 -2.00 10.18 -17.53
CA CYS A 167 -2.47 8.84 -17.22
C CYS A 167 -2.43 8.55 -15.71
N HIS A 168 -3.11 7.48 -15.36
CA HIS A 168 -3.16 6.91 -14.01
C HIS A 168 -2.59 5.50 -14.03
N LEU A 169 -1.58 5.26 -13.20
CA LEU A 169 -1.00 3.95 -12.98
C LEU A 169 -1.59 3.34 -11.70
N CYS A 170 -1.87 2.07 -11.70
CA CYS A 170 -2.45 1.36 -10.56
C CYS A 170 -1.52 0.26 -10.06
N GLN A 171 -1.14 0.31 -8.78
CA GLN A 171 -0.34 -0.74 -8.14
C GLN A 171 -1.15 -2.04 -7.98
N SER A 172 -2.45 -1.94 -7.75
CA SER A 172 -3.37 -3.05 -7.52
C SER A 172 -4.52 -3.07 -8.50
N TYR A 173 -5.06 -4.26 -8.75
CA TYR A 173 -6.29 -4.39 -9.52
C TYR A 173 -7.49 -3.74 -8.79
N TYR A 174 -7.47 -3.74 -7.46
CA TYR A 174 -8.44 -2.99 -6.66
C TYR A 174 -8.47 -1.49 -7.03
N ALA A 175 -7.30 -0.86 -7.16
CA ALA A 175 -7.22 0.53 -7.61
C ALA A 175 -7.67 0.69 -9.07
N TYR A 176 -7.29 -0.25 -9.94
CA TYR A 176 -7.70 -0.24 -11.35
C TYR A 176 -9.22 -0.30 -11.50
N GLU A 177 -9.88 -1.25 -10.84
CA GLU A 177 -11.34 -1.35 -10.86
C GLU A 177 -12.02 -0.11 -10.29
N HIS A 178 -11.47 0.43 -9.19
CA HIS A 178 -11.99 1.65 -8.58
C HIS A 178 -11.99 2.83 -9.58
N LEU A 179 -10.89 3.05 -10.30
CA LEU A 179 -10.79 4.10 -11.30
C LEU A 179 -11.72 3.86 -12.49
N LYS A 180 -11.80 2.62 -12.98
CA LYS A 180 -12.71 2.27 -14.08
C LYS A 180 -14.18 2.48 -13.71
N LYS A 181 -14.61 2.10 -12.51
CA LYS A 181 -15.97 2.37 -11.99
C LYS A 181 -16.27 3.86 -11.92
N ASN A 182 -15.26 4.69 -11.64
CA ASN A 182 -15.36 6.14 -11.63
C ASN A 182 -15.12 6.80 -13.01
N LYS A 183 -15.13 6.00 -14.10
CA LYS A 183 -15.00 6.46 -15.50
C LYS A 183 -13.71 7.23 -15.80
N ILE A 184 -12.65 7.00 -15.03
CA ILE A 184 -11.35 7.60 -15.29
C ILE A 184 -10.73 7.00 -16.54
N LYS A 185 -10.22 7.88 -17.41
CA LYS A 185 -9.53 7.50 -18.65
C LYS A 185 -8.04 7.23 -18.44
N ASN A 186 -7.39 6.63 -19.42
CA ASN A 186 -5.93 6.40 -19.44
C ASN A 186 -5.41 5.72 -18.16
N VAL A 187 -6.09 4.62 -17.75
CA VAL A 187 -5.74 3.84 -16.56
C VAL A 187 -5.00 2.59 -16.98
N TYR A 188 -3.80 2.38 -16.38
CA TYR A 188 -2.91 1.26 -16.68
C TYR A 188 -2.43 0.59 -15.39
N MET A 189 -2.15 -0.71 -15.47
CA MET A 189 -1.54 -1.43 -14.37
C MET A 189 -0.02 -1.19 -14.33
N LEU A 190 0.49 -0.85 -13.17
CA LEU A 190 1.92 -0.85 -12.84
C LEU A 190 2.07 -1.39 -11.41
N SER A 191 2.26 -2.71 -11.31
CA SER A 191 2.50 -3.37 -10.04
C SER A 191 3.90 -3.04 -9.49
N ASP A 192 4.09 -3.30 -8.20
CA ASP A 192 5.38 -3.25 -7.53
C ASP A 192 5.96 -4.66 -7.38
N TYR A 193 7.23 -4.72 -7.00
CA TYR A 193 7.96 -5.96 -6.72
C TYR A 193 8.45 -6.00 -5.26
N LEU A 194 8.72 -7.20 -4.78
CA LEU A 194 9.38 -7.36 -3.47
C LEU A 194 10.88 -7.05 -3.58
N ASP A 195 11.46 -6.54 -2.48
CA ASP A 195 12.89 -6.27 -2.41
C ASP A 195 13.72 -7.55 -2.61
N ASP A 196 14.87 -7.43 -3.28
CA ASP A 196 15.76 -8.55 -3.61
C ASP A 196 16.17 -9.37 -2.37
N SER A 197 16.18 -8.75 -1.19
CA SER A 197 16.45 -9.43 0.09
C SER A 197 15.49 -10.59 0.39
N PHE A 198 14.26 -10.55 -0.17
CA PHE A 198 13.30 -11.65 -0.03
C PHE A 198 13.62 -12.84 -0.96
N PHE A 199 14.35 -12.62 -2.05
CA PHE A 199 14.69 -13.66 -3.04
C PHE A 199 16.02 -14.35 -2.74
N SER A 200 16.98 -13.69 -2.11
CA SER A 200 18.35 -14.13 -1.90
C SER A 200 18.58 -14.90 -0.58
N ASN A 201 17.80 -15.97 -0.32
CA ASN A 201 17.71 -16.54 1.02
C ASN A 201 18.29 -17.95 1.18
N LYS A 202 19.52 -18.22 0.70
CA LYS A 202 20.24 -19.50 0.94
C LYS A 202 20.48 -19.79 2.44
N LYS A 203 20.70 -18.75 3.26
CA LYS A 203 20.97 -18.82 4.71
C LYS A 203 19.90 -19.54 5.54
N TYR A 204 18.68 -19.69 5.01
CA TYR A 204 17.53 -20.22 5.75
C TYR A 204 16.99 -21.54 5.17
N LEU A 205 17.80 -22.25 4.39
CA LEU A 205 17.44 -23.58 3.90
C LEU A 205 17.36 -24.57 5.06
N GLY A 206 16.34 -25.40 5.08
CA GLY A 206 16.18 -26.48 6.09
C GLY A 206 15.57 -26.07 7.43
N LEU A 207 15.15 -24.80 7.62
CA LEU A 207 14.49 -24.40 8.86
C LEU A 207 13.15 -25.13 9.07
N LYS A 208 13.00 -25.77 10.23
CA LYS A 208 11.73 -26.39 10.64
C LYS A 208 10.70 -25.31 11.00
N ARG A 209 9.49 -25.41 10.42
CA ARG A 209 8.40 -24.49 10.72
C ARG A 209 7.67 -24.91 12.00
N LYS A 210 7.32 -23.89 12.79
CA LYS A 210 6.57 -24.01 14.05
C LYS A 210 5.08 -23.67 13.83
N ASN A 211 4.24 -24.17 14.71
CA ASN A 211 2.80 -23.85 14.74
C ASN A 211 2.53 -22.44 15.29
N ILE A 212 3.11 -21.42 14.64
CA ILE A 212 2.99 -20.03 14.99
C ILE A 212 2.14 -19.32 13.94
N ILE A 213 1.25 -18.43 14.41
CA ILE A 213 0.40 -17.55 13.60
C ILE A 213 0.97 -16.13 13.72
N LEU A 214 1.51 -15.62 12.62
CA LEU A 214 2.00 -14.24 12.56
C LEU A 214 0.87 -13.27 12.22
N TYR A 215 0.96 -12.04 12.71
CA TYR A 215 0.04 -10.96 12.36
C TYR A 215 0.70 -9.59 12.43
N ASN A 216 0.13 -8.61 11.69
CA ASN A 216 0.53 -7.20 11.78
C ASN A 216 -0.33 -6.48 12.83
N PRO A 217 0.25 -5.99 13.96
CA PRO A 217 -0.52 -5.35 15.02
C PRO A 217 -1.08 -3.97 14.65
N LYS A 218 -0.67 -3.41 13.48
CA LYS A 218 -1.11 -2.08 13.00
C LYS A 218 -2.26 -2.15 12.00
N LYS A 219 -2.71 -3.35 11.63
CA LYS A 219 -3.78 -3.56 10.63
C LYS A 219 -4.86 -4.47 11.18
N GLY A 220 -6.14 -4.14 10.89
CA GLY A 220 -7.29 -4.92 11.33
C GLY A 220 -7.30 -5.22 12.83
N VAL A 221 -6.90 -4.25 13.64
CA VAL A 221 -6.57 -4.44 15.07
C VAL A 221 -7.73 -5.04 15.85
N GLU A 222 -8.95 -4.57 15.64
CA GLU A 222 -10.13 -5.03 16.39
C GLU A 222 -10.46 -6.49 16.05
N ILE A 223 -10.49 -6.82 14.76
CA ILE A 223 -10.78 -8.18 14.30
C ILE A 223 -9.67 -9.14 14.71
N THR A 224 -8.40 -8.72 14.56
CA THR A 224 -7.25 -9.56 14.96
C THR A 224 -7.27 -9.83 16.46
N LYS A 225 -7.57 -8.84 17.31
CA LYS A 225 -7.73 -9.03 18.76
C LYS A 225 -8.87 -9.98 19.09
N LEU A 226 -10.00 -9.86 18.38
CA LEU A 226 -11.13 -10.77 18.57
C LEU A 226 -10.75 -12.21 18.22
N ILE A 227 -10.01 -12.43 17.12
CA ILE A 227 -9.51 -13.74 16.71
C ILE A 227 -8.57 -14.31 17.79
N ILE A 228 -7.60 -13.52 18.25
CA ILE A 228 -6.65 -13.95 19.28
C ILE A 228 -7.36 -14.35 20.57
N ASN A 229 -8.35 -13.57 21.01
CA ASN A 229 -9.11 -13.85 22.23
C ASN A 229 -9.96 -15.12 22.09
N LYS A 230 -10.55 -15.37 20.92
CA LYS A 230 -11.40 -16.53 20.67
C LYS A 230 -10.59 -17.82 20.45
N LEU A 231 -9.38 -17.70 19.94
CA LEU A 231 -8.49 -18.81 19.61
C LEU A 231 -7.21 -18.77 20.46
N SER A 232 -7.38 -18.53 21.77
CA SER A 232 -6.28 -18.32 22.73
C SER A 232 -5.39 -19.54 22.98
N ASN A 233 -5.81 -20.71 22.52
CA ASN A 233 -5.05 -21.98 22.56
C ASN A 233 -3.93 -22.03 21.50
N TYR A 234 -3.85 -21.07 20.55
CA TYR A 234 -2.81 -21.01 19.54
C TYR A 234 -1.76 -19.96 19.88
N GLU A 235 -0.53 -20.17 19.40
CA GLU A 235 0.56 -19.20 19.53
C GLU A 235 0.45 -18.12 18.45
N PHE A 236 0.06 -16.90 18.85
CA PHE A 236 0.06 -15.72 18.00
C PHE A 236 1.31 -14.87 18.26
N LYS A 237 1.99 -14.44 17.19
CA LYS A 237 3.17 -13.57 17.28
C LYS A 237 3.03 -12.34 16.40
N LYS A 238 3.12 -11.15 17.03
CA LYS A 238 3.06 -9.86 16.32
C LYS A 238 4.36 -9.59 15.57
N ILE A 239 4.26 -9.01 14.36
CA ILE A 239 5.39 -8.48 13.59
C ILE A 239 5.57 -7.02 13.98
N GLU A 240 6.38 -6.76 14.98
CA GLU A 240 6.65 -5.42 15.49
C GLU A 240 8.04 -5.35 16.14
N ASN A 241 8.78 -4.26 15.87
CA ASN A 241 10.11 -3.99 16.42
C ASN A 241 11.17 -5.05 16.04
N PHE A 242 11.08 -5.59 14.85
CA PHE A 242 12.04 -6.53 14.27
C PHE A 242 12.82 -5.87 13.12
N THR A 243 14.08 -6.27 12.97
CA THR A 243 14.86 -5.96 11.77
C THR A 243 14.31 -6.70 10.54
N PRO A 244 14.64 -6.28 9.31
CA PRO A 244 14.24 -6.99 8.11
C PRO A 244 14.65 -8.48 8.11
N GLU A 245 15.84 -8.80 8.60
CA GLU A 245 16.35 -10.15 8.70
C GLU A 245 15.54 -11.00 9.69
N GLU A 246 15.20 -10.44 10.84
CA GLU A 246 14.36 -11.11 11.84
C GLU A 246 12.95 -11.35 11.31
N ILE A 247 12.36 -10.40 10.54
CA ILE A 247 11.08 -10.59 9.88
C ILE A 247 11.13 -11.75 8.89
N ILE A 248 12.17 -11.81 8.05
CA ILE A 248 12.39 -12.92 7.12
C ILE A 248 12.51 -14.25 7.88
N HIS A 249 13.27 -14.29 8.96
CA HIS A 249 13.40 -15.49 9.80
C HIS A 249 12.04 -15.92 10.39
N LEU A 250 11.27 -14.99 10.96
CA LEU A 250 9.95 -15.27 11.50
C LEU A 250 9.00 -15.82 10.44
N MET A 251 8.94 -15.20 9.26
CA MET A 251 8.08 -15.66 8.18
C MET A 251 8.48 -17.03 7.63
N LYS A 252 9.77 -17.39 7.67
CA LYS A 252 10.29 -18.70 7.26
C LYS A 252 10.08 -19.80 8.29
N THR A 253 9.98 -19.43 9.57
CA THR A 253 9.83 -20.40 10.66
C THR A 253 8.40 -20.54 11.16
N SER A 254 7.47 -19.69 10.71
CA SER A 254 6.05 -19.75 11.07
C SER A 254 5.23 -20.38 9.95
N LYS A 255 4.17 -21.12 10.30
CA LYS A 255 3.29 -21.79 9.33
C LYS A 255 2.23 -20.86 8.75
N ILE A 256 1.72 -19.91 9.53
CA ILE A 256 0.56 -19.08 9.15
C ILE A 256 0.90 -17.59 9.32
N TYR A 257 0.40 -16.76 8.41
CA TYR A 257 0.24 -15.32 8.57
C TYR A 257 -1.23 -14.95 8.38
N ILE A 258 -1.82 -14.20 9.31
CA ILE A 258 -3.18 -13.68 9.19
C ILE A 258 -3.19 -12.18 8.95
N ASP A 259 -4.10 -11.70 8.08
CA ASP A 259 -4.28 -10.28 7.82
C ASP A 259 -5.76 -9.94 7.55
N PHE A 260 -6.40 -9.32 8.51
CA PHE A 260 -7.77 -8.83 8.44
C PHE A 260 -7.82 -7.30 8.34
N GLY A 261 -6.79 -6.69 7.74
CA GLY A 261 -6.72 -5.27 7.48
C GLY A 261 -7.58 -4.82 6.30
N GLU A 262 -7.60 -3.50 6.05
CA GLU A 262 -8.41 -2.90 4.99
C GLU A 262 -7.86 -3.16 3.57
N HIS A 263 -6.58 -3.53 3.42
CA HIS A 263 -5.89 -3.77 2.15
C HIS A 263 -6.15 -2.68 1.08
N PRO A 264 -5.82 -1.42 1.38
CA PRO A 264 -6.18 -0.28 0.52
C PRO A 264 -5.39 -0.20 -0.79
N GLY A 265 -4.39 -1.01 -0.94
CA GLY A 265 -3.53 -1.23 -2.09
C GLY A 265 -2.97 -2.65 -2.03
N LYS A 266 -1.95 -2.96 -2.83
CA LYS A 266 -1.33 -4.27 -2.86
C LYS A 266 -0.34 -4.43 -1.70
N ASP A 267 -0.84 -4.92 -0.56
CA ASP A 267 -0.07 -5.01 0.68
C ASP A 267 1.15 -5.92 0.55
N ARG A 268 2.28 -5.46 1.10
CA ARG A 268 3.57 -6.17 1.02
C ARG A 268 3.65 -7.36 1.95
N ILE A 269 3.27 -7.23 3.22
CA ILE A 269 3.48 -8.26 4.25
C ILE A 269 2.82 -9.60 3.89
N PRO A 270 1.56 -9.66 3.41
CA PRO A 270 0.97 -10.91 2.93
C PRO A 270 1.76 -11.55 1.79
N ARG A 271 2.30 -10.75 0.87
CA ARG A 271 3.12 -11.22 -0.26
C ARG A 271 4.46 -11.76 0.22
N GLU A 272 5.13 -11.03 1.12
CA GLU A 272 6.38 -11.43 1.76
C GLU A 272 6.22 -12.76 2.50
N ALA A 273 5.18 -12.88 3.33
CA ALA A 273 4.88 -14.11 4.07
C ALA A 273 4.58 -15.30 3.14
N ALA A 274 3.77 -15.10 2.09
CA ALA A 274 3.47 -16.14 1.11
C ALA A 274 4.71 -16.58 0.36
N TYR A 275 5.52 -15.62 -0.11
CA TYR A 275 6.74 -15.91 -0.85
C TYR A 275 7.74 -16.68 0.01
N LEU A 276 7.86 -16.33 1.28
CA LEU A 276 8.69 -17.04 2.25
C LEU A 276 8.07 -18.37 2.74
N GLY A 277 6.93 -18.77 2.20
CA GLY A 277 6.32 -20.10 2.35
C GLY A 277 5.34 -20.25 3.49
N ALA A 278 4.90 -19.19 4.17
CA ALA A 278 3.78 -19.25 5.10
C ALA A 278 2.45 -19.40 4.34
N CYS A 279 1.47 -20.08 4.93
CA CYS A 279 0.08 -20.05 4.47
C CYS A 279 -0.55 -18.73 4.92
N ILE A 280 -1.27 -18.06 4.01
CA ILE A 280 -1.90 -16.77 4.31
C ILE A 280 -3.39 -16.98 4.53
N ILE A 281 -3.93 -16.38 5.60
CA ILE A 281 -5.37 -16.26 5.81
C ILE A 281 -5.70 -14.76 5.85
N THR A 282 -6.66 -14.32 5.02
CA THR A 282 -7.00 -12.90 4.92
C THR A 282 -8.49 -12.64 5.10
N GLY A 283 -8.81 -11.41 5.46
CA GLY A 283 -10.13 -10.84 5.23
C GLY A 283 -10.45 -10.68 3.74
N LYS A 284 -11.63 -10.10 3.43
CA LYS A 284 -12.11 -9.82 2.08
C LYS A 284 -12.28 -8.33 1.83
N LYS A 285 -11.42 -7.48 2.38
CA LYS A 285 -11.46 -6.05 2.16
C LYS A 285 -10.41 -5.60 1.13
N GLY A 286 -10.69 -4.49 0.44
CA GLY A 286 -9.77 -3.87 -0.51
C GLY A 286 -9.19 -4.87 -1.52
N SER A 287 -7.89 -4.88 -1.71
CA SER A 287 -7.21 -5.78 -2.65
C SER A 287 -7.31 -7.26 -2.26
N ALA A 288 -7.59 -7.59 -0.99
CA ALA A 288 -7.80 -8.98 -0.57
C ALA A 288 -9.17 -9.54 -1.01
N SER A 289 -10.11 -8.70 -1.44
CA SER A 289 -11.42 -9.12 -1.93
C SER A 289 -11.35 -9.85 -3.28
N ASN A 290 -10.37 -9.53 -4.11
CA ASN A 290 -10.23 -10.10 -5.45
C ASN A 290 -9.14 -11.17 -5.53
N ASN A 291 -9.18 -11.98 -6.58
CA ASN A 291 -8.22 -13.06 -6.81
C ASN A 291 -7.08 -12.66 -7.77
N ILE A 292 -7.01 -11.38 -8.17
CA ILE A 292 -5.93 -10.85 -8.98
C ILE A 292 -4.81 -10.32 -8.09
N ASP A 293 -5.13 -9.51 -7.09
CA ASP A 293 -4.13 -8.96 -6.19
C ASP A 293 -3.62 -9.99 -5.19
N ILE A 294 -4.54 -10.71 -4.51
CA ILE A 294 -4.21 -11.81 -3.60
C ILE A 294 -4.81 -13.09 -4.16
N SER A 295 -4.06 -13.77 -5.05
CA SER A 295 -4.50 -14.97 -5.76
C SER A 295 -4.29 -16.25 -4.94
N ILE A 296 -5.00 -16.33 -3.81
CA ILE A 296 -5.03 -17.51 -2.94
C ILE A 296 -6.40 -18.18 -3.03
N PRO A 297 -6.53 -19.50 -2.77
CA PRO A 297 -7.82 -20.18 -2.77
C PRO A 297 -8.80 -19.55 -1.78
N SER A 298 -10.09 -19.56 -2.12
CA SER A 298 -11.15 -18.93 -1.34
C SER A 298 -11.32 -19.50 0.08
N ILE A 299 -10.88 -20.74 0.31
CA ILE A 299 -10.89 -21.36 1.64
C ILE A 299 -10.06 -20.60 2.67
N TYR A 300 -9.05 -19.82 2.23
CA TYR A 300 -8.18 -19.01 3.09
C TYR A 300 -8.66 -17.56 3.22
N LYS A 301 -9.81 -17.20 2.59
CA LYS A 301 -10.40 -15.86 2.68
C LYS A 301 -11.68 -15.90 3.50
N PHE A 302 -11.79 -14.98 4.46
CA PHE A 302 -12.92 -14.91 5.39
C PHE A 302 -13.66 -13.57 5.25
N ASP A 303 -14.97 -13.60 5.51
CA ASP A 303 -15.77 -12.38 5.62
C ASP A 303 -15.48 -11.70 6.97
N ASP A 304 -14.98 -10.47 6.95
CA ASP A 304 -14.55 -9.73 8.13
C ASP A 304 -15.71 -9.42 9.08
N TYR A 305 -16.91 -9.23 8.55
CA TYR A 305 -18.10 -8.89 9.35
C TYR A 305 -18.79 -10.09 9.99
N ARG A 306 -18.53 -11.30 9.48
CA ARG A 306 -19.17 -12.55 9.90
C ARG A 306 -18.17 -13.69 9.91
N ILE A 307 -17.07 -13.52 10.67
CA ILE A 307 -16.07 -14.58 10.77
C ILE A 307 -16.70 -15.83 11.39
N ASN A 308 -16.70 -16.91 10.63
CA ASN A 308 -17.00 -18.22 11.16
C ASN A 308 -15.77 -18.76 11.90
N PHE A 309 -15.74 -18.60 13.23
CA PHE A 309 -14.60 -18.98 14.06
C PHE A 309 -14.35 -20.49 14.03
N HIS A 310 -15.38 -21.31 14.01
CA HIS A 310 -15.21 -22.76 13.90
C HIS A 310 -14.50 -23.15 12.59
N ARG A 311 -14.90 -22.55 11.47
CA ARG A 311 -14.23 -22.75 10.18
C ARG A 311 -12.79 -22.25 10.20
N LEU A 312 -12.52 -21.10 10.84
CA LEU A 312 -11.17 -20.54 10.95
C LEU A 312 -10.28 -21.45 11.79
N GLU A 313 -10.77 -21.93 12.92
CA GLU A 313 -10.08 -22.85 13.81
C GLU A 313 -9.76 -24.18 13.11
N SER A 314 -10.75 -24.79 12.48
CA SER A 314 -10.58 -26.02 11.69
C SER A 314 -9.55 -25.88 10.57
N LEU A 315 -9.50 -24.70 9.91
CA LEU A 315 -8.49 -24.41 8.90
C LEU A 315 -7.08 -24.27 9.50
N ILE A 316 -6.93 -23.59 10.64
CA ILE A 316 -5.66 -23.45 11.35
C ILE A 316 -5.13 -24.83 11.75
N ASP A 317 -5.97 -25.69 12.35
CA ASP A 317 -5.62 -27.05 12.72
C ASP A 317 -5.18 -27.89 11.51
N SER A 318 -5.94 -27.79 10.43
CA SER A 318 -5.61 -28.48 9.18
C SER A 318 -4.25 -28.03 8.63
N ILE A 319 -3.96 -26.73 8.65
CA ILE A 319 -2.66 -26.19 8.21
C ILE A 319 -1.54 -26.71 9.14
N PHE A 320 -1.75 -26.72 10.44
CA PHE A 320 -0.74 -27.19 11.39
C PHE A 320 -0.43 -28.68 11.23
N LYS A 321 -1.46 -29.51 11.03
CA LYS A 321 -1.33 -30.96 10.81
C LYS A 321 -0.76 -31.29 9.42
N ASN A 322 -1.27 -30.65 8.37
CA ASN A 322 -1.00 -30.98 6.96
C ASN A 322 -0.31 -29.83 6.21
N PHE A 323 0.70 -29.20 6.83
CA PHE A 323 1.35 -28.00 6.29
C PHE A 323 1.84 -28.18 4.84
N SER A 324 2.45 -29.30 4.51
CA SER A 324 2.98 -29.60 3.17
C SER A 324 1.90 -29.59 2.10
N TYR A 325 0.68 -30.04 2.42
CA TYR A 325 -0.47 -29.96 1.52
C TYR A 325 -0.92 -28.51 1.34
N HIS A 326 -1.15 -27.79 2.45
CA HIS A 326 -1.64 -26.42 2.38
C HIS A 326 -0.67 -25.48 1.69
N THR A 327 0.63 -25.57 1.97
CA THR A 327 1.62 -24.67 1.35
C THR A 327 1.71 -24.84 -0.17
N LYS A 328 1.40 -26.03 -0.72
CA LYS A 328 1.33 -26.25 -2.18
C LYS A 328 0.25 -25.38 -2.84
N ASN A 329 -0.86 -25.14 -2.16
CA ASN A 329 -1.98 -24.32 -2.67
C ASN A 329 -1.58 -22.85 -2.93
N PHE A 330 -0.46 -22.40 -2.38
CA PHE A 330 0.09 -21.04 -2.62
C PHE A 330 1.15 -21.00 -3.72
N SER A 331 1.47 -22.11 -4.39
CA SER A 331 2.52 -22.17 -5.42
C SER A 331 2.27 -21.20 -6.56
N GLY A 332 1.04 -21.12 -7.07
CA GLY A 332 0.64 -20.18 -8.11
C GLY A 332 0.82 -18.73 -7.68
N TYR A 333 0.44 -18.40 -6.45
CA TYR A 333 0.62 -17.06 -5.90
C TYR A 333 2.10 -16.69 -5.70
N ARG A 334 2.92 -17.61 -5.21
CA ARG A 334 4.38 -17.42 -5.11
C ARG A 334 5.04 -17.20 -6.46
N ASN A 335 4.64 -17.96 -7.48
CA ASN A 335 5.16 -17.78 -8.84
C ASN A 335 4.78 -16.41 -9.40
N LYS A 336 3.54 -15.97 -9.17
CA LYS A 336 3.10 -14.62 -9.54
C LYS A 336 3.97 -13.55 -8.88
N ILE A 337 4.19 -13.62 -7.56
CA ILE A 337 5.02 -12.67 -6.80
C ILE A 337 6.46 -12.65 -7.33
N ARG A 338 6.99 -13.81 -7.73
CA ARG A 338 8.34 -13.89 -8.32
C ARG A 338 8.46 -13.21 -9.67
N ASN A 339 7.40 -13.23 -10.46
CA ASN A 339 7.36 -12.69 -11.82
C ASN A 339 6.99 -11.20 -11.89
N GLU A 340 6.61 -10.61 -10.79
CA GLU A 340 6.40 -9.17 -10.63
C GLU A 340 7.71 -8.41 -10.45
#